data_d02b37b65f7d6c219cdf9223494d8248
#
_entry.id   d02b37b65f7d6c219cdf9223494d8248
#
_cell.length_a   1.000
_cell.length_b   1.000
_cell.length_c   1.000
_cell.angle_alpha   90.00
_cell.angle_beta   90.00
_cell.angle_gamma   90.00
#
_symmetry.space_group_name_H-M   'P 1'
#
loop_
_entity.id
_entity.type
_entity.pdbx_description
1 polymer ?
#
loop_
_entity_poly.entity_id
_entity_poly.type
_entity_poly.pdbx_seq_one_letter_code
_entity_poly.pdbx_strand_id
1 'polypeptide(L)'
;MNDEIMRFSSDWFYGGKVESAPQIKYRSVLDYDHPITWIDTSDKEPADTIEEGEDLNFKEQFVGESFGRINKAEAELTLLTLAEYFTKIGKQRVLSESIDVGIISPYRAQVQYLKKLIKKYEFFKPYRRLIS
;
A
#
# COMPACT_ATOMS: atom_id res chain seq x y z
N MET A 1 -17.37 8.27 -3.44
CA MET A 1 -15.95 8.01 -3.79
C MET A 1 -15.34 9.32 -4.27
N ASN A 2 -14.04 9.55 -4.00
CA ASN A 2 -13.34 10.72 -4.54
C ASN A 2 -13.38 10.72 -6.06
N ASP A 3 -13.48 11.91 -6.67
CA ASP A 3 -13.68 12.07 -8.12
C ASP A 3 -12.50 11.55 -8.96
N GLU A 4 -11.27 11.72 -8.51
CA GLU A 4 -10.09 11.19 -9.22
C GLU A 4 -10.09 9.66 -9.27
N ILE A 5 -10.51 9.01 -8.17
CA ILE A 5 -10.63 7.55 -8.12
C ILE A 5 -11.79 7.07 -9.01
N MET A 6 -12.91 7.78 -8.99
CA MET A 6 -14.10 7.44 -9.78
C MET A 6 -13.86 7.62 -11.28
N ARG A 7 -13.13 8.64 -11.67
CA ARG A 7 -12.93 9.02 -13.08
C ARG A 7 -12.37 7.88 -13.93
N PHE A 8 -11.36 7.17 -13.42
CA PHE A 8 -10.81 6.02 -14.12
C PHE A 8 -11.87 4.98 -14.47
N SER A 9 -12.66 4.56 -13.48
CA SER A 9 -13.71 3.56 -13.69
C SER A 9 -14.84 4.11 -14.56
N SER A 10 -15.22 5.36 -14.37
CA SER A 10 -16.28 6.01 -15.16
C SER A 10 -15.91 6.06 -16.65
N ASP A 11 -14.70 6.49 -16.98
CA ASP A 11 -14.27 6.63 -18.38
C ASP A 11 -14.08 5.28 -19.07
N TRP A 12 -13.48 4.30 -18.36
CA TRP A 12 -13.16 3.00 -18.94
C TRP A 12 -14.35 2.05 -19.07
N PHE A 13 -15.25 2.04 -18.10
CA PHE A 13 -16.31 1.03 -18.00
C PHE A 13 -17.72 1.58 -18.21
N TYR A 14 -17.92 2.89 -18.00
CA TYR A 14 -19.26 3.50 -17.99
C TYR A 14 -19.42 4.67 -18.96
N GLY A 15 -18.49 4.86 -19.89
CA GLY A 15 -18.54 5.91 -20.90
C GLY A 15 -18.62 7.33 -20.33
N GLY A 16 -17.98 7.56 -19.17
CA GLY A 16 -17.98 8.86 -18.50
C GLY A 16 -19.30 9.23 -17.81
N LYS A 17 -20.24 8.29 -17.67
CA LYS A 17 -21.60 8.57 -17.16
C LYS A 17 -21.74 8.45 -15.64
N VAL A 18 -20.74 7.92 -14.95
CA VAL A 18 -20.78 7.77 -13.50
C VAL A 18 -20.06 8.94 -12.85
N GLU A 19 -20.73 9.58 -11.89
CA GLU A 19 -20.22 10.74 -11.16
C GLU A 19 -20.21 10.48 -9.66
N SER A 20 -19.26 11.11 -8.97
CA SER A 20 -19.21 11.07 -7.51
C SER A 20 -20.25 12.00 -6.89
N ALA A 21 -20.89 11.57 -5.80
CA ALA A 21 -21.80 12.44 -5.06
C ALA A 21 -21.07 13.71 -4.56
N PRO A 22 -21.72 14.90 -4.60
CA PRO A 22 -21.06 16.17 -4.26
C PRO A 22 -20.39 16.18 -2.88
N GLN A 23 -20.98 15.49 -1.90
CA GLN A 23 -20.50 15.47 -0.53
C GLN A 23 -19.15 14.75 -0.34
N ILE A 24 -18.81 13.86 -1.25
CA ILE A 24 -17.61 13.00 -1.16
C ILE A 24 -16.64 13.19 -2.31
N LYS A 25 -17.01 14.02 -3.29
CA LYS A 25 -16.25 14.24 -4.53
C LYS A 25 -14.78 14.63 -4.28
N TYR A 26 -14.52 15.44 -3.26
CA TYR A 26 -13.20 15.94 -2.91
C TYR A 26 -12.66 15.37 -1.59
N ARG A 27 -13.25 14.27 -1.12
CA ARG A 27 -12.83 13.65 0.13
C ARG A 27 -11.43 13.04 -0.01
N SER A 28 -10.51 13.44 0.86
CA SER A 28 -9.16 12.88 0.97
C SER A 28 -8.75 12.73 2.44
N VAL A 29 -7.75 11.89 2.70
CA VAL A 29 -7.20 11.70 4.05
C VAL A 29 -6.21 12.82 4.40
N LEU A 30 -5.45 13.28 3.43
CA LEU A 30 -4.50 14.39 3.55
C LEU A 30 -4.94 15.54 2.64
N ASP A 31 -4.93 16.75 3.18
CA ASP A 31 -5.15 17.95 2.38
C ASP A 31 -4.00 18.13 1.38
N TYR A 32 -4.34 18.55 0.16
CA TYR A 32 -3.38 18.78 -0.93
C TYR A 32 -2.64 17.54 -1.43
N ASP A 33 -3.05 16.34 -1.04
CA ASP A 33 -2.47 15.10 -1.57
C ASP A 33 -3.31 14.53 -2.72
N HIS A 34 -2.65 13.80 -3.61
CA HIS A 34 -3.33 13.11 -4.68
C HIS A 34 -4.00 11.84 -4.15
N PRO A 35 -5.32 11.63 -4.43
CA PRO A 35 -6.02 10.43 -3.97
C PRO A 35 -5.55 9.14 -4.66
N ILE A 36 -4.86 9.25 -5.78
CA ILE A 36 -4.23 8.14 -6.48
C ILE A 36 -2.75 8.47 -6.70
N THR A 37 -1.88 7.56 -6.28
CA THR A 37 -0.44 7.64 -6.52
C THR A 37 0.03 6.35 -7.16
N TRP A 38 0.73 6.46 -8.28
CA TRP A 38 1.38 5.34 -8.94
C TRP A 38 2.88 5.34 -8.64
N ILE A 39 3.40 4.23 -8.11
CA ILE A 39 4.83 4.07 -7.82
C ILE A 39 5.39 3.06 -8.80
N ASP A 40 6.18 3.53 -9.76
CA ASP A 40 6.90 2.69 -10.70
C ASP A 40 8.22 2.21 -10.09
N THR A 41 8.44 0.91 -10.10
CA THR A 41 9.63 0.27 -9.55
C THR A 41 10.62 -0.22 -10.61
N SER A 42 10.34 0.03 -11.89
CA SER A 42 11.17 -0.47 -13.01
C SER A 42 12.62 0.03 -12.96
N ASP A 43 12.84 1.26 -12.50
CA ASP A 43 14.16 1.89 -12.41
C ASP A 43 14.64 2.08 -10.95
N LYS A 44 13.96 1.45 -9.99
CA LYS A 44 14.33 1.57 -8.57
C LYS A 44 15.33 0.49 -8.17
N GLU A 45 16.38 0.92 -7.49
CA GLU A 45 17.23 0.01 -6.75
C GLU A 45 16.62 -0.33 -5.39
N PRO A 46 16.82 -1.57 -4.88
CA PRO A 46 16.35 -1.94 -3.55
C PRO A 46 16.99 -1.04 -2.48
N ALA A 47 16.23 -0.72 -1.43
CA ALA A 47 16.73 0.11 -0.35
C ALA A 47 17.91 -0.56 0.38
N ASP A 48 18.92 0.23 0.74
CA ASP A 48 20.17 -0.20 1.40
C ASP A 48 19.98 -0.78 2.83
N THR A 49 18.76 -0.90 3.31
CA THR A 49 18.44 -1.35 4.68
C THR A 49 18.35 -2.85 4.86
N ILE A 50 18.89 -3.61 3.92
CA ILE A 50 18.69 -5.06 3.85
C ILE A 50 19.90 -5.77 4.42
N GLU A 51 19.63 -6.73 5.30
CA GLU A 51 20.66 -7.61 5.89
C GLU A 51 21.52 -8.22 4.79
N GLU A 52 22.84 -8.10 4.94
CA GLU A 52 23.84 -8.62 4.01
C GLU A 52 23.55 -10.08 3.67
N GLY A 53 23.26 -10.36 2.40
CA GLY A 53 23.08 -11.72 1.88
C GLY A 53 21.75 -12.03 1.17
N GLU A 54 20.78 -11.13 1.17
CA GLU A 54 19.57 -11.30 0.37
C GLU A 54 19.63 -10.45 -0.90
N ASP A 55 19.54 -11.12 -2.05
CA ASP A 55 19.47 -10.48 -3.38
C ASP A 55 18.07 -9.87 -3.58
N LEU A 56 17.87 -8.66 -3.04
CA LEU A 56 16.61 -7.94 -3.09
C LEU A 56 16.53 -7.10 -4.36
N ASN A 57 16.08 -7.72 -5.41
CA ASN A 57 15.63 -7.03 -6.61
C ASN A 57 14.09 -6.98 -6.64
N PHE A 58 13.51 -6.06 -7.42
CA PHE A 58 12.06 -5.99 -7.64
C PHE A 58 11.57 -7.11 -8.58
N LYS A 59 12.01 -8.34 -8.34
CA LYS A 59 11.62 -9.54 -9.09
C LYS A 59 10.85 -10.50 -8.22
N GLU A 60 9.93 -11.19 -8.84
CA GLU A 60 9.19 -12.27 -8.19
C GLU A 60 10.12 -13.44 -7.86
N GLN A 61 9.95 -14.00 -6.67
CA GLN A 61 10.64 -15.20 -6.21
C GLN A 61 9.63 -16.29 -5.89
N PHE A 62 9.97 -17.51 -6.25
CA PHE A 62 9.17 -18.68 -5.86
C PHE A 62 9.53 -19.10 -4.43
N VAL A 63 8.51 -19.37 -3.61
CA VAL A 63 8.68 -19.85 -2.23
C VAL A 63 7.88 -21.11 -1.98
N GLY A 64 8.54 -22.09 -1.37
CA GLY A 64 7.94 -23.34 -0.92
C GLY A 64 7.54 -24.30 -2.03
N GLU A 65 7.00 -25.45 -1.62
CA GLU A 65 6.56 -26.52 -2.54
C GLU A 65 5.30 -26.15 -3.34
N SER A 66 4.56 -25.13 -2.93
CA SER A 66 3.29 -24.72 -3.51
C SER A 66 3.38 -23.60 -4.56
N PHE A 67 4.56 -23.35 -5.09
CA PHE A 67 4.80 -22.34 -6.14
C PHE A 67 4.25 -20.93 -5.81
N GLY A 68 4.26 -20.53 -4.54
CA GLY A 68 3.91 -19.18 -4.13
C GLY A 68 4.90 -18.16 -4.69
N ARG A 69 4.41 -17.00 -5.10
CA ARG A 69 5.24 -15.89 -5.59
C ARG A 69 5.32 -14.79 -4.55
N ILE A 70 6.53 -14.33 -4.30
CA ILE A 70 6.78 -13.14 -3.48
C ILE A 70 7.74 -12.19 -4.21
N ASN A 71 7.57 -10.90 -3.93
CA ASN A 71 8.51 -9.85 -4.28
C ASN A 71 8.88 -9.12 -2.98
N LYS A 72 10.04 -9.44 -2.43
CA LYS A 72 10.48 -8.92 -1.14
C LYS A 72 10.69 -7.41 -1.18
N ALA A 73 11.34 -6.90 -2.22
CA ALA A 73 11.60 -5.48 -2.38
C ALA A 73 10.31 -4.66 -2.51
N GLU A 74 9.33 -5.16 -3.25
CA GLU A 74 8.00 -4.54 -3.35
C GLU A 74 7.26 -4.53 -2.01
N ALA A 75 7.34 -5.62 -1.25
CA ALA A 75 6.75 -5.67 0.09
C ALA A 75 7.38 -4.66 1.04
N GLU A 76 8.71 -4.53 1.04
CA GLU A 76 9.42 -3.52 1.84
C GLU A 76 9.05 -2.10 1.41
N LEU A 77 9.01 -1.82 0.11
CA LEU A 77 8.57 -0.52 -0.42
C LEU A 77 7.14 -0.19 -0.02
N THR A 78 6.24 -1.16 -0.07
CA THR A 78 4.84 -1.00 0.36
C THR A 78 4.75 -0.58 1.82
N LEU A 79 5.48 -1.26 2.70
CA LEU A 79 5.48 -0.93 4.13
C LEU A 79 6.20 0.38 4.43
N LEU A 80 7.28 0.70 3.71
CA LEU A 80 7.95 1.98 3.83
C LEU A 80 7.02 3.14 3.45
N THR A 81 6.31 3.00 2.33
CA THR A 81 5.31 3.98 1.87
C THR A 81 4.18 4.14 2.91
N LEU A 82 3.68 3.04 3.47
CA LEU A 82 2.68 3.08 4.53
C LEU A 82 3.18 3.78 5.78
N ALA A 83 4.42 3.52 6.19
CA ALA A 83 5.05 4.19 7.32
C ALA A 83 5.19 5.70 7.09
N GLU A 84 5.55 6.11 5.88
CA GLU A 84 5.61 7.53 5.49
C GLU A 84 4.23 8.20 5.59
N TYR A 85 3.18 7.56 5.11
CA TYR A 85 1.81 8.06 5.21
C TYR A 85 1.35 8.17 6.66
N PHE A 86 1.59 7.17 7.50
CA PHE A 86 1.26 7.24 8.92
C PHE A 86 2.03 8.35 9.64
N THR A 87 3.27 8.60 9.26
CA THR A 87 4.07 9.71 9.80
C THR A 87 3.52 11.06 9.36
N LYS A 88 3.13 11.22 8.10
CA LYS A 88 2.51 12.45 7.57
C LYS A 88 1.17 12.77 8.23
N ILE A 89 0.32 11.75 8.40
CA ILE A 89 -1.00 11.91 9.04
C ILE A 89 -0.81 12.21 10.54
N GLY A 90 0.16 11.56 11.17
CA GLY A 90 0.43 11.62 12.59
C GLY A 90 -0.25 10.50 13.37
N LYS A 91 0.50 9.89 14.29
CA LYS A 91 0.05 8.75 15.10
C LYS A 91 -1.27 9.03 15.83
N GLN A 92 -1.39 10.20 16.44
CA GLN A 92 -2.56 10.59 17.21
C GLN A 92 -3.83 10.59 16.32
N ARG A 93 -3.74 11.18 15.14
CA ARG A 93 -4.87 11.24 14.19
C ARG A 93 -5.22 9.87 13.64
N VAL A 94 -4.23 9.07 13.25
CA VAL A 94 -4.45 7.69 12.74
C VAL A 94 -5.21 6.85 13.76
N LEU A 95 -4.83 6.92 15.03
CA LEU A 95 -5.45 6.13 16.09
C LEU A 95 -6.82 6.68 16.53
N SER A 96 -6.95 8.01 16.65
CA SER A 96 -8.21 8.64 17.09
C SER A 96 -9.33 8.54 16.06
N GLU A 97 -9.01 8.70 14.77
CA GLU A 97 -9.96 8.57 13.67
C GLU A 97 -10.10 7.14 13.17
N SER A 98 -9.34 6.18 13.75
CA SER A 98 -9.32 4.77 13.33
C SER A 98 -9.17 4.63 11.80
N ILE A 99 -8.12 5.22 11.25
CA ILE A 99 -7.88 5.21 9.81
C ILE A 99 -7.49 3.79 9.37
N ASP A 100 -8.41 3.10 8.71
CA ASP A 100 -8.19 1.75 8.19
C ASP A 100 -7.40 1.78 6.90
N VAL A 101 -6.49 0.83 6.76
CA VAL A 101 -5.67 0.62 5.57
C VAL A 101 -5.81 -0.81 5.07
N GLY A 102 -6.17 -0.95 3.81
CA GLY A 102 -6.17 -2.24 3.10
C GLY A 102 -4.93 -2.38 2.22
N ILE A 103 -4.24 -3.51 2.33
CA ILE A 103 -3.15 -3.89 1.43
C ILE A 103 -3.62 -5.08 0.60
N ILE A 104 -3.62 -4.92 -0.73
CA ILE A 104 -4.12 -5.93 -1.65
C ILE A 104 -2.97 -6.45 -2.50
N SER A 105 -2.85 -7.76 -2.59
CA SER A 105 -1.92 -8.42 -3.49
C SER A 105 -2.60 -9.62 -4.17
N PRO A 106 -2.30 -9.88 -5.46
CA PRO A 106 -2.87 -11.02 -6.17
C PRO A 106 -2.34 -12.38 -5.68
N TYR A 107 -1.19 -12.39 -5.00
CA TYR A 107 -0.53 -13.61 -4.55
C TYR A 107 -0.65 -13.82 -3.05
N ARG A 108 -1.23 -14.95 -2.66
CA ARG A 108 -1.40 -15.32 -1.24
C ARG A 108 -0.08 -15.35 -0.46
N ALA A 109 1.00 -15.82 -1.09
CA ALA A 109 2.33 -15.84 -0.48
C ALA A 109 2.83 -14.43 -0.14
N GLN A 110 2.60 -13.46 -1.03
CA GLN A 110 2.94 -12.05 -0.81
C GLN A 110 2.16 -11.46 0.37
N VAL A 111 0.86 -11.74 0.45
CA VAL A 111 0.02 -11.30 1.58
C VAL A 111 0.54 -11.86 2.91
N GLN A 112 0.90 -13.14 2.95
CA GLN A 112 1.45 -13.76 4.16
C GLN A 112 2.81 -13.16 4.54
N TYR A 113 3.65 -12.89 3.55
CA TYR A 113 4.94 -12.23 3.76
C TYR A 113 4.78 -10.81 4.33
N LEU A 114 3.88 -10.01 3.77
CA LEU A 114 3.54 -8.69 4.29
C LEU A 114 3.03 -8.75 5.74
N LYS A 115 2.15 -9.68 6.06
CA LYS A 115 1.66 -9.89 7.45
C LYS A 115 2.80 -10.24 8.42
N LYS A 116 3.77 -11.04 7.96
CA LYS A 116 4.96 -11.37 8.75
C LYS A 116 5.82 -10.13 9.01
N LEU A 117 6.06 -9.31 7.99
CA LEU A 117 6.83 -8.07 8.11
C LEU A 117 6.15 -7.06 9.04
N ILE A 118 4.84 -6.88 8.93
CA ILE A 118 4.07 -5.97 9.82
C ILE A 118 4.20 -6.40 11.29
N LYS A 119 4.27 -7.71 11.55
CA LYS A 119 4.51 -8.22 12.90
C LYS A 119 5.95 -8.03 13.36
N LYS A 120 6.92 -8.11 12.44
CA LYS A 120 8.35 -7.95 12.73
C LYS A 120 8.70 -6.50 13.06
N TYR A 121 8.12 -5.53 12.36
CA TYR A 121 8.46 -4.11 12.53
C TYR A 121 7.74 -3.49 13.74
N GLU A 122 8.50 -2.99 14.68
CA GLU A 122 8.00 -2.29 15.89
C GLU A 122 7.16 -1.05 15.53
N PHE A 123 7.48 -0.37 14.45
CA PHE A 123 6.74 0.80 13.99
C PHE A 123 5.24 0.54 13.83
N PHE A 124 4.86 -0.64 13.31
CA PHE A 124 3.46 -0.98 13.05
C PHE A 124 2.71 -1.54 14.26
N LYS A 125 3.38 -1.76 15.38
CA LYS A 125 2.76 -2.34 16.58
C LYS A 125 1.46 -1.65 17.01
N PRO A 126 1.38 -0.30 17.11
CA PRO A 126 0.13 0.37 17.48
C PRO A 126 -0.92 0.38 16.38
N TYR A 127 -0.55 0.11 15.13
CA TYR A 127 -1.44 0.20 13.96
C TYR A 127 -1.93 -1.15 13.45
N ARG A 128 -1.49 -2.27 14.02
CA ARG A 128 -1.77 -3.62 13.48
C ARG A 128 -3.24 -3.91 13.29
N ARG A 129 -4.10 -3.42 14.16
CA ARG A 129 -5.54 -3.59 14.05
C ARG A 129 -6.20 -2.82 12.90
N LEU A 130 -5.52 -1.78 12.41
CA LEU A 130 -6.00 -0.89 11.34
C LEU A 130 -5.51 -1.32 9.95
N ILE A 131 -4.61 -2.31 9.88
CA ILE A 131 -4.02 -2.80 8.63
C ILE A 131 -4.59 -4.19 8.32
N SER A 132 -5.24 -4.31 7.17
CA SER A 132 -5.81 -5.57 6.67
C SER A 132 -5.25 -5.99 5.31
#